data_010a2826cb71a969787aacbfcaba3723
#
_entry.id   010a2826cb71a969787aacbfcaba3723
#
_cell.length_a   1.000
_cell.length_b   1.000
_cell.length_c   1.000
_cell.angle_alpha   90.00
_cell.angle_beta   90.00
_cell.angle_gamma   90.00
#
_symmetry.space_group_name_H-M   'P 1'
#
loop_
_entity.id
_entity.type
_entity.pdbx_description
1 polymer ?
#
loop_
_entity_poly.entity_id
_entity_poly.type
_entity_poly.pdbx_seq_one_letter_code
_entity_poly.pdbx_strand_id
1 'polypeptide(L)'
;MDVLKGFIPLYIASHFNLMYNDLVILGLVAILAHTFSCFISFKGGKGVATSLGVFLFLAPVITLILLVIFILVVYFTKYISLGSITAAFLLPIFTFFTHRDTYLFTLSVVIAIFVIYRHKTNISRLLSGTENKFKF
;
A
#
# COMPACT_ATOMS: atom_id res chain seq x y z
N MET A 1 -7.79 -3.23 11.35
CA MET A 1 -9.06 -3.23 10.61
C MET A 1 -8.90 -2.84 9.14
N ASP A 2 -8.06 -1.86 8.79
CA ASP A 2 -7.98 -1.37 7.39
C ASP A 2 -7.30 -2.34 6.42
N VAL A 3 -6.38 -3.20 6.88
CA VAL A 3 -5.81 -4.29 6.07
C VAL A 3 -6.91 -5.27 5.62
N LEU A 4 -7.82 -5.63 6.52
CA LEU A 4 -8.93 -6.54 6.22
C LEU A 4 -9.92 -5.93 5.19
N LYS A 5 -10.09 -4.62 5.17
CA LYS A 5 -10.91 -3.92 4.17
C LYS A 5 -10.34 -4.04 2.75
N GLY A 6 -9.03 -4.22 2.62
CA GLY A 6 -8.40 -4.52 1.35
C GLY A 6 -8.42 -6.01 1.00
N PHE A 7 -8.16 -6.89 1.97
CA PHE A 7 -8.03 -8.32 1.74
C PHE A 7 -9.37 -9.05 1.56
N ILE A 8 -10.33 -8.84 2.47
CA ILE A 8 -11.59 -9.59 2.49
C ILE A 8 -12.42 -9.46 1.21
N PRO A 9 -12.62 -8.25 0.62
CA PRO A 9 -13.37 -8.13 -0.62
C PRO A 9 -12.80 -8.97 -1.76
N LEU A 10 -11.47 -9.01 -1.91
CA LEU A 10 -10.80 -9.79 -2.94
C LEU A 10 -10.92 -11.30 -2.66
N TYR A 11 -10.76 -11.68 -1.39
CA TYR A 11 -10.92 -13.06 -0.97
C TYR A 11 -12.35 -13.58 -1.26
N ILE A 12 -13.37 -12.83 -0.92
CA ILE A 12 -14.76 -13.18 -1.24
C ILE A 12 -14.97 -13.24 -2.76
N ALA A 13 -14.52 -12.23 -3.49
CA ALA A 13 -14.67 -12.13 -4.93
C ALA A 13 -13.99 -13.27 -5.68
N SER A 14 -12.87 -13.79 -5.18
CA SER A 14 -12.15 -14.92 -5.80
C SER A 14 -12.98 -16.22 -5.85
N HIS A 15 -14.04 -16.35 -5.04
CA HIS A 15 -14.94 -17.50 -5.07
C HIS A 15 -16.04 -17.41 -6.13
N PHE A 16 -16.15 -16.28 -6.85
CA PHE A 16 -17.17 -16.03 -7.88
C PHE A 16 -16.66 -16.22 -9.32
N ASN A 17 -15.62 -17.02 -9.54
CA ASN A 17 -15.03 -17.29 -10.87
C ASN A 17 -14.58 -16.03 -11.64
N LEU A 18 -14.21 -14.98 -10.94
CA LEU A 18 -13.66 -13.78 -11.55
C LEU A 18 -12.24 -14.04 -12.08
N MET A 19 -11.90 -13.39 -13.18
CA MET A 19 -10.54 -13.41 -13.71
C MET A 19 -9.59 -12.65 -12.77
N TYR A 20 -8.30 -12.98 -12.82
CA TYR A 20 -7.29 -12.27 -12.03
C TYR A 20 -7.32 -10.75 -12.24
N ASN A 21 -7.53 -10.31 -13.49
CA ASN A 21 -7.62 -8.89 -13.83
C ASN A 21 -8.80 -8.19 -13.14
N ASP A 22 -9.94 -8.87 -12.98
CA ASP A 22 -11.10 -8.33 -12.28
C ASP A 22 -10.79 -8.12 -10.79
N LEU A 23 -10.03 -9.05 -10.19
CA LEU A 23 -9.57 -8.93 -8.81
C LEU A 23 -8.59 -7.76 -8.64
N VAL A 24 -7.71 -7.51 -9.62
CA VAL A 24 -6.81 -6.34 -9.61
C VAL A 24 -7.61 -5.04 -9.66
N ILE A 25 -8.62 -4.95 -10.53
CA ILE A 25 -9.51 -3.78 -10.61
C ILE A 25 -10.30 -3.60 -9.30
N LEU A 26 -10.83 -4.68 -8.75
CA LEU A 26 -11.52 -4.65 -7.46
C LEU A 26 -10.60 -4.14 -6.34
N GLY A 27 -9.32 -4.53 -6.36
CA GLY A 27 -8.31 -4.04 -5.44
C GLY A 27 -8.13 -2.53 -5.51
N LEU A 28 -8.06 -1.97 -6.72
CA LEU A 28 -8.03 -0.52 -6.92
C LEU A 28 -9.27 0.16 -6.33
N VAL A 29 -10.46 -0.38 -6.63
CA VAL A 29 -11.72 0.14 -6.12
C VAL A 29 -11.76 0.10 -4.58
N ALA A 30 -11.31 -0.99 -3.96
CA ALA A 30 -11.27 -1.12 -2.50
C ALA A 30 -10.36 -0.06 -1.86
N ILE A 31 -9.18 0.21 -2.44
CA ILE A 31 -8.25 1.23 -1.95
C ILE A 31 -8.86 2.62 -2.08
N LEU A 32 -9.44 2.94 -3.24
CA LEU A 32 -10.05 4.24 -3.49
C LEU A 32 -11.27 4.47 -2.57
N ALA A 33 -12.17 3.49 -2.46
CA ALA A 33 -13.36 3.57 -1.62
C ALA A 33 -12.99 3.83 -0.14
N HIS A 34 -11.98 3.10 0.39
CA HIS A 34 -11.49 3.34 1.74
C HIS A 34 -10.89 4.74 1.89
N THR A 35 -10.10 5.18 0.92
CA THR A 35 -9.41 6.49 0.97
C THR A 35 -10.39 7.65 0.88
N PHE A 36 -11.41 7.57 0.01
CA PHE A 36 -12.45 8.61 -0.08
C PHE A 36 -13.35 8.63 1.15
N SER A 37 -13.70 7.47 1.72
CA SER A 37 -14.44 7.39 2.99
C SER A 37 -13.68 8.06 4.14
N CYS A 38 -12.37 7.88 4.19
CA CYS A 38 -11.50 8.54 5.16
C CYS A 38 -11.40 10.05 4.94
N PHE A 39 -11.56 10.54 3.72
CA PHE A 39 -11.57 11.96 3.38
C PHE A 39 -12.75 12.69 4.03
N ILE A 40 -13.91 12.05 4.09
CA ILE A 40 -15.14 12.61 4.67
C ILE A 40 -15.01 12.77 6.20
N SER A 41 -14.25 11.91 6.87
CA SER A 41 -14.08 11.93 8.33
C SER A 41 -12.83 12.67 8.83
N PHE A 42 -11.98 13.26 7.97
CA PHE A 42 -10.74 14.00 8.30
C PHE A 42 -9.72 13.22 9.17
N LYS A 43 -9.96 11.94 9.48
CA LYS A 43 -9.10 11.09 10.33
C LYS A 43 -8.53 9.87 9.61
N GLY A 44 -8.57 9.87 8.28
CA GLY A 44 -8.25 8.67 7.53
C GLY A 44 -6.78 8.42 7.26
N GLY A 45 -6.42 7.14 7.21
CA GLY A 45 -5.11 6.67 6.82
C GLY A 45 -4.76 7.04 5.37
N LYS A 46 -3.48 6.95 5.02
CA LYS A 46 -2.94 7.33 3.70
C LYS A 46 -3.08 6.21 2.66
N GLY A 47 -3.97 5.24 2.90
CA GLY A 47 -4.20 4.11 2.02
C GLY A 47 -3.18 2.97 2.17
N VAL A 48 -2.13 3.12 2.98
CA VAL A 48 -1.05 2.12 3.13
C VAL A 48 -1.59 0.79 3.65
N ALA A 49 -2.40 0.80 4.72
CA ALA A 49 -2.89 -0.44 5.34
C ALA A 49 -3.87 -1.18 4.42
N THR A 50 -4.75 -0.46 3.69
CA THR A 50 -5.67 -1.09 2.73
C THR A 50 -4.90 -1.62 1.52
N SER A 51 -3.90 -0.88 1.01
CA SER A 51 -3.02 -1.36 -0.04
C SER A 51 -2.25 -2.62 0.40
N LEU A 52 -1.76 -2.65 1.64
CA LEU A 52 -1.15 -3.85 2.22
C LEU A 52 -2.09 -5.05 2.13
N GLY A 53 -3.37 -4.89 2.48
CA GLY A 53 -4.38 -5.97 2.39
C GLY A 53 -4.63 -6.44 0.96
N VAL A 54 -4.76 -5.51 0.01
CA VAL A 54 -4.96 -5.82 -1.41
C VAL A 54 -3.76 -6.58 -1.98
N PHE A 55 -2.54 -6.08 -1.78
CA PHE A 55 -1.33 -6.72 -2.29
C PHE A 55 -0.97 -8.00 -1.55
N LEU A 56 -1.37 -8.15 -0.27
CA LEU A 56 -1.24 -9.43 0.45
C LEU A 56 -2.08 -10.53 -0.21
N PHE A 57 -3.20 -10.18 -0.83
CA PHE A 57 -4.00 -11.12 -1.61
C PHE A 57 -3.42 -11.35 -3.01
N LEU A 58 -3.12 -10.28 -3.76
CA LEU A 58 -2.72 -10.34 -5.16
C LEU A 58 -1.26 -10.81 -5.36
N ALA A 59 -0.36 -10.42 -4.47
CA ALA A 59 1.08 -10.67 -4.57
C ALA A 59 1.70 -10.89 -3.17
N PRO A 60 1.35 -11.99 -2.48
CA PRO A 60 1.71 -12.20 -1.07
C PRO A 60 3.23 -12.20 -0.83
N VAL A 61 4.02 -12.82 -1.70
CA VAL A 61 5.48 -12.89 -1.54
C VAL A 61 6.11 -11.50 -1.59
N ILE A 62 5.75 -10.70 -2.60
CA ILE A 62 6.24 -9.31 -2.72
C ILE A 62 5.85 -8.51 -1.48
N THR A 63 4.59 -8.63 -1.06
CA THR A 63 4.05 -7.90 0.08
C THR A 63 4.79 -8.24 1.37
N LEU A 64 5.09 -9.51 1.61
CA LEU A 64 5.86 -9.95 2.79
C LEU A 64 7.29 -9.41 2.75
N ILE A 65 7.96 -9.41 1.59
CA ILE A 65 9.30 -8.81 1.45
C ILE A 65 9.25 -7.32 1.76
N LEU A 66 8.28 -6.60 1.20
CA LEU A 66 8.13 -5.16 1.44
C LEU A 66 7.75 -4.84 2.89
N LEU A 67 6.99 -5.72 3.55
CA LEU A 67 6.69 -5.59 4.97
C LEU A 67 7.96 -5.73 5.83
N VAL A 68 8.83 -6.68 5.50
CA VAL A 68 10.14 -6.82 6.17
C VAL A 68 10.99 -5.57 5.96
N ILE A 69 11.06 -5.05 4.72
CA ILE A 69 11.79 -3.81 4.42
C ILE A 69 11.21 -2.63 5.21
N PHE A 70 9.88 -2.51 5.26
CA PHE A 70 9.19 -1.49 6.06
C PHE A 70 9.61 -1.56 7.53
N ILE A 71 9.56 -2.76 8.13
CA ILE A 71 9.93 -2.98 9.52
C ILE A 71 11.40 -2.59 9.77
N LEU A 72 12.31 -2.99 8.88
CA LEU A 72 13.74 -2.64 8.99
C LEU A 72 13.94 -1.13 8.91
N VAL A 73 13.33 -0.45 7.94
CA VAL A 73 13.43 1.01 7.82
C VAL A 73 12.90 1.70 9.07
N VAL A 74 11.74 1.28 9.59
CA VAL A 74 11.17 1.86 10.83
C VAL A 74 12.06 1.56 12.04
N TYR A 75 12.60 0.36 12.15
CA TYR A 75 13.46 -0.04 13.25
C TYR A 75 14.71 0.84 13.35
N PHE A 76 15.40 1.06 12.21
CA PHE A 76 16.63 1.85 12.19
C PHE A 76 16.40 3.36 12.21
N THR A 77 15.36 3.86 11.54
CA THR A 77 15.14 5.30 11.39
C THR A 77 14.16 5.89 12.38
N LYS A 78 13.28 5.06 12.94
CA LYS A 78 12.14 5.43 13.79
C LYS A 78 11.04 6.22 13.04
N TYR A 79 11.06 6.27 11.71
CA TYR A 79 10.06 6.98 10.90
C TYR A 79 9.15 6.00 10.18
N ILE A 80 7.89 5.87 10.63
CA ILE A 80 6.85 5.04 9.98
C ILE A 80 6.58 5.55 8.56
N SER A 81 6.54 6.89 8.38
CA SER A 81 6.31 7.50 7.07
C SER A 81 7.41 7.13 6.05
N LEU A 82 8.67 7.12 6.49
CA LEU A 82 9.79 6.72 5.62
C LEU A 82 9.68 5.25 5.21
N GLY A 83 9.32 4.36 6.14
CA GLY A 83 9.06 2.95 5.84
C GLY A 83 7.95 2.77 4.80
N SER A 84 6.84 3.51 4.97
CA SER A 84 5.71 3.46 4.02
C SER A 84 6.07 3.97 2.63
N ILE A 85 6.82 5.07 2.55
CA ILE A 85 7.28 5.65 1.28
C ILE A 85 8.25 4.69 0.59
N THR A 86 9.18 4.10 1.33
CA THR A 86 10.14 3.11 0.80
C THR A 86 9.43 1.87 0.25
N ALA A 87 8.50 1.30 1.01
CA ALA A 87 7.73 0.15 0.56
C ALA A 87 6.88 0.48 -0.69
N ALA A 88 6.23 1.64 -0.72
CA ALA A 88 5.44 2.09 -1.87
C ALA A 88 6.32 2.30 -3.12
N PHE A 89 7.50 2.88 -2.97
CA PHE A 89 8.44 3.09 -4.07
C PHE A 89 8.98 1.77 -4.65
N LEU A 90 9.28 0.80 -3.78
CA LEU A 90 9.81 -0.50 -4.17
C LEU A 90 8.74 -1.43 -4.77
N LEU A 91 7.47 -1.22 -4.46
CA LEU A 91 6.37 -2.08 -4.91
C LEU A 91 6.34 -2.28 -6.44
N PRO A 92 6.33 -1.25 -7.30
CA PRO A 92 6.35 -1.45 -8.74
C PRO A 92 7.65 -2.09 -9.24
N ILE A 93 8.77 -1.83 -8.59
CA ILE A 93 10.06 -2.43 -8.96
C ILE A 93 10.00 -3.94 -8.76
N PHE A 94 9.59 -4.41 -7.58
CA PHE A 94 9.44 -5.84 -7.32
C PHE A 94 8.39 -6.50 -8.21
N THR A 95 7.27 -5.81 -8.47
CA THR A 95 6.21 -6.32 -9.35
C THR A 95 6.72 -6.49 -10.78
N PHE A 96 7.50 -5.55 -11.31
CA PHE A 96 8.08 -5.61 -12.65
C PHE A 96 8.99 -6.83 -12.83
N PHE A 97 9.82 -7.14 -11.85
CA PHE A 97 10.78 -8.25 -11.96
C PHE A 97 10.18 -9.63 -11.65
N THR A 98 9.13 -9.70 -10.85
CA THR A 98 8.56 -10.97 -10.37
C THR A 98 7.27 -11.38 -11.08
N HIS A 99 6.44 -10.44 -11.44
CA HIS A 99 5.16 -10.67 -12.13
C HIS A 99 5.18 -10.02 -13.50
N ARG A 100 4.98 -10.82 -14.54
CA ARG A 100 4.84 -10.31 -15.92
C ARG A 100 3.40 -9.84 -16.23
N ASP A 101 2.55 -9.70 -15.21
CA ASP A 101 1.17 -9.27 -15.36
C ASP A 101 1.11 -7.72 -15.43
N THR A 102 0.64 -7.22 -16.56
CA THR A 102 0.56 -5.78 -16.83
C THR A 102 -0.44 -5.06 -15.93
N TYR A 103 -1.55 -5.72 -15.56
CA TYR A 103 -2.58 -5.12 -14.70
C TYR A 103 -2.06 -4.92 -13.28
N LEU A 104 -1.40 -5.94 -12.72
CA LEU A 104 -0.80 -5.85 -11.39
C LEU A 104 0.32 -4.82 -11.37
N PHE A 105 1.18 -4.78 -12.39
CA PHE A 105 2.22 -3.77 -12.51
C PHE A 105 1.62 -2.35 -12.56
N THR A 106 0.60 -2.14 -13.40
CA THR A 106 -0.07 -0.84 -13.50
C THR A 106 -0.70 -0.42 -12.17
N LEU A 107 -1.38 -1.34 -11.48
CA LEU A 107 -1.92 -1.09 -10.13
C LEU A 107 -0.80 -0.69 -9.17
N SER A 108 0.32 -1.40 -9.17
CA SER A 108 1.45 -1.11 -8.29
C SER A 108 2.03 0.29 -8.50
N VAL A 109 2.16 0.73 -9.76
CA VAL A 109 2.61 2.10 -10.12
C VAL A 109 1.60 3.14 -9.64
N VAL A 110 0.31 2.95 -9.92
CA VAL A 110 -0.75 3.89 -9.51
C VAL A 110 -0.76 4.04 -7.98
N ILE A 111 -0.69 2.93 -7.25
CA ILE A 111 -0.70 2.94 -5.78
C ILE A 111 0.59 3.55 -5.22
N ALA A 112 1.74 3.29 -5.82
CA ALA A 112 3.00 3.93 -5.41
C ALA A 112 2.92 5.45 -5.50
N ILE A 113 2.48 5.97 -6.65
CA ILE A 113 2.31 7.42 -6.87
C ILE A 113 1.31 7.99 -5.86
N PHE A 114 0.18 7.32 -5.69
CA PHE A 114 -0.87 7.74 -4.77
C PHE A 114 -0.39 7.81 -3.31
N VAL A 115 0.25 6.76 -2.81
CA VAL A 115 0.77 6.70 -1.44
C VAL A 115 1.85 7.75 -1.23
N ILE A 116 2.81 7.91 -2.15
CA ILE A 116 3.87 8.92 -2.05
C ILE A 116 3.27 10.33 -2.04
N TYR A 117 2.29 10.61 -2.90
CA TYR A 117 1.58 11.89 -2.91
C TYR A 117 0.87 12.17 -1.58
N ARG A 118 0.20 11.17 -1.01
CA ARG A 118 -0.46 11.27 0.31
C ARG A 118 0.53 11.47 1.47
N HIS A 119 1.81 11.21 1.26
CA HIS A 119 2.88 11.45 2.21
C HIS A 119 3.63 12.79 2.01
N LYS A 120 3.16 13.68 1.12
CA LYS A 120 3.84 14.96 0.82
C LYS A 120 4.21 15.78 2.07
N THR A 121 3.32 15.87 3.06
CA THR A 121 3.58 16.58 4.32
C THR A 121 4.61 15.86 5.20
N ASN A 122 4.64 14.52 5.17
CA ASN A 122 5.67 13.74 5.87
C ASN A 122 7.03 13.90 5.18
N ILE A 123 7.06 13.91 3.84
CA ILE A 123 8.29 14.15 3.06
C ILE A 123 8.86 15.52 3.44
N SER A 124 8.05 16.56 3.47
CA SER A 124 8.47 17.90 3.89
C SER A 124 9.06 17.89 5.32
N ARG A 125 8.38 17.19 6.26
CA ARG A 125 8.88 17.08 7.64
C ARG A 125 10.13 16.22 7.78
N LEU A 126 10.27 15.17 6.98
CA LEU A 126 11.50 14.36 6.93
C LEU A 126 12.69 15.20 6.45
N LEU A 127 12.50 16.01 5.40
CA LEU A 127 13.55 16.89 4.87
C LEU A 127 13.92 18.00 5.84
N SER A 128 12.98 18.52 6.62
CA SER A 128 13.22 19.55 7.64
C SER A 128 13.65 18.99 9.01
N GLY A 129 13.74 17.66 9.15
CA GLY A 129 14.08 17.02 10.42
C GLY A 129 13.01 17.11 11.53
N THR A 130 11.78 17.47 11.17
CA THR A 130 10.66 17.68 12.11
C THR A 130 9.63 16.56 12.12
N GLU A 131 9.90 15.44 11.43
CA GLU A 131 8.99 14.29 11.41
C GLU A 131 8.98 13.58 12.77
N ASN A 132 7.79 13.14 13.18
CA ASN A 132 7.60 12.45 14.45
C ASN A 132 8.28 11.06 14.43
N LYS A 133 9.14 10.81 15.43
CA LYS A 133 9.75 9.49 15.62
C LYS A 133 8.82 8.56 16.38
N PHE A 134 8.73 7.34 15.88
CA PHE A 134 8.06 6.26 16.57
C PHE A 134 8.85 5.84 17.81
N LYS A 135 8.19 5.73 18.96
CA LYS A 135 8.76 5.22 20.19
C LYS A 135 8.33 3.75 20.37
N PHE A 136 9.30 2.88 20.53
CA PHE A 136 9.03 1.48 20.89
C PHE A 136 8.72 1.37 22.38
#